data_d64c0a51a5c1dbff6ce5a88ff4b1129e
#
_entry.id   d64c0a51a5c1dbff6ce5a88ff4b1129e
#
_cell.length_a   1.000
_cell.length_b   1.000
_cell.length_c   1.000
_cell.angle_alpha   90.00
_cell.angle_beta   90.00
_cell.angle_gamma   90.00
#
_symmetry.space_group_name_H-M   'P 1'
#
loop_
_entity.id
_entity.type
_entity.pdbx_description
1 polymer ?
#
loop_
_entity_poly.entity_id
_entity_poly.type
_entity_poly.pdbx_seq_one_letter_code
_entity_poly.pdbx_strand_id
1 'polypeptide(L)'
;MFKAISVPAPPAFVRGLLQGAAGLPEVEARLPAGNATIAVRLTTDDELRRLNRDFAGLDSVTDVLSFAGSHQHLGDLAISWPMAVRQARAYGQPEQTELGLLCVHGLLHLLGWDHESAAQRKEMSRLTVAALRLVGLRLAPGRL
;
A
#
# COMPACT_ATOMS: atom_id res chain seq x y z
N MET A 1 -5.09 -12.11 -4.56
CA MET A 1 -5.32 -11.17 -3.43
C MET A 1 -6.08 -11.89 -2.34
N PHE A 2 -5.61 -11.78 -1.10
CA PHE A 2 -6.19 -12.47 0.06
C PHE A 2 -6.88 -11.48 0.98
N LYS A 3 -7.96 -11.96 1.63
CA LYS A 3 -8.69 -11.18 2.62
C LYS A 3 -8.85 -12.04 3.87
N ALA A 4 -8.10 -11.70 4.92
CA ALA A 4 -8.11 -12.45 6.19
C ALA A 4 -9.28 -12.04 7.10
N ILE A 5 -9.80 -10.82 6.92
CA ILE A 5 -10.93 -10.29 7.69
C ILE A 5 -11.90 -9.60 6.73
N SER A 6 -13.15 -9.44 7.17
CA SER A 6 -14.15 -8.69 6.40
C SER A 6 -13.80 -7.22 6.39
N VAL A 7 -13.83 -6.58 5.22
CA VAL A 7 -13.56 -5.15 5.08
C VAL A 7 -14.66 -4.50 4.23
N PRO A 8 -14.94 -3.19 4.45
CA PRO A 8 -15.94 -2.49 3.65
C PRO A 8 -15.55 -2.31 2.19
N ALA A 9 -14.25 -2.09 1.92
CA ALA A 9 -13.78 -1.89 0.56
C ALA A 9 -13.70 -3.24 -0.16
N PRO A 10 -14.33 -3.41 -1.33
CA PRO A 10 -14.28 -4.67 -2.05
C PRO A 10 -12.90 -4.89 -2.70
N PRO A 11 -12.51 -6.15 -2.96
CA PRO A 11 -11.26 -6.44 -3.67
C PRO A 11 -11.13 -5.72 -5.01
N ALA A 12 -12.24 -5.49 -5.70
CA ALA A 12 -12.25 -4.77 -6.98
C ALA A 12 -11.70 -3.34 -6.84
N PHE A 13 -11.96 -2.67 -5.72
CA PHE A 13 -11.41 -1.34 -5.46
C PHE A 13 -9.88 -1.36 -5.43
N VAL A 14 -9.31 -2.29 -4.67
CA VAL A 14 -7.85 -2.42 -4.53
C VAL A 14 -7.23 -2.76 -5.88
N ARG A 15 -7.85 -3.69 -6.62
CA ARG A 15 -7.36 -4.07 -7.94
C ARG A 15 -7.35 -2.89 -8.90
N GLY A 16 -8.47 -2.16 -8.98
CA GLY A 16 -8.58 -0.99 -9.85
C GLY A 16 -7.59 0.10 -9.51
N LEU A 17 -7.40 0.35 -8.21
CA LEU A 17 -6.43 1.34 -7.74
C LEU A 17 -5.00 0.96 -8.13
N LEU A 18 -4.58 -0.28 -7.88
CA LEU A 18 -3.22 -0.72 -8.19
C LEU A 18 -2.98 -0.81 -9.69
N GLN A 19 -3.98 -1.20 -10.48
CA GLN A 19 -3.87 -1.17 -11.94
C GLN A 19 -3.70 0.27 -12.45
N GLY A 20 -4.47 1.21 -11.90
CA GLY A 20 -4.33 2.62 -12.24
C GLY A 20 -2.95 3.17 -11.86
N ALA A 21 -2.48 2.86 -10.65
CA ALA A 21 -1.15 3.27 -10.21
C ALA A 21 -0.05 2.73 -11.12
N ALA A 22 -0.18 1.48 -11.55
CA ALA A 22 0.78 0.84 -12.45
C ALA A 22 0.88 1.54 -13.81
N GLY A 23 -0.16 2.28 -14.20
CA GLY A 23 -0.17 3.04 -15.45
C GLY A 23 0.46 4.42 -15.35
N LEU A 24 0.82 4.90 -14.15
CA LEU A 24 1.55 6.16 -14.02
C LEU A 24 2.93 6.00 -14.66
N PRO A 25 3.40 6.97 -15.47
CA PRO A 25 4.64 6.80 -16.23
C PRO A 25 5.85 6.37 -15.39
N GLU A 26 6.03 6.97 -14.23
CA GLU A 26 7.16 6.65 -13.36
C GLU A 26 7.06 5.25 -12.77
N VAL A 27 5.86 4.79 -12.49
CA VAL A 27 5.61 3.45 -11.95
C VAL A 27 5.78 2.41 -13.06
N GLU A 28 5.16 2.65 -14.21
CA GLU A 28 5.26 1.76 -15.36
C GLU A 28 6.71 1.53 -15.79
N ALA A 29 7.54 2.57 -15.71
CA ALA A 29 8.96 2.47 -16.09
C ALA A 29 9.74 1.50 -15.19
N ARG A 30 9.27 1.20 -13.98
CA ARG A 30 9.91 0.26 -13.06
C ARG A 30 9.29 -1.13 -13.07
N LEU A 31 8.21 -1.35 -13.82
CA LEU A 31 7.59 -2.66 -13.91
C LEU A 31 8.38 -3.57 -14.85
N PRO A 32 8.39 -4.89 -14.58
CA PRO A 32 8.96 -5.84 -15.53
C PRO A 32 8.14 -5.89 -16.80
N ALA A 33 8.75 -6.33 -17.90
CA ALA A 33 8.04 -6.55 -19.16
C ALA A 33 7.01 -7.66 -18.96
N GLY A 34 5.85 -7.53 -19.60
CA GLY A 34 4.77 -8.49 -19.49
C GLY A 34 3.86 -8.23 -18.29
N ASN A 35 3.06 -9.22 -17.95
CA ASN A 35 2.10 -9.08 -16.84
C ASN A 35 2.78 -9.25 -15.49
N ALA A 36 2.64 -8.26 -14.62
CA ALA A 36 3.11 -8.32 -13.26
C ALA A 36 1.96 -8.65 -12.32
N THR A 37 2.27 -9.30 -11.20
CA THR A 37 1.29 -9.62 -10.15
C THR A 37 1.72 -9.07 -8.81
N ILE A 38 0.73 -8.82 -7.95
CA ILE A 38 0.92 -8.41 -6.57
C ILE A 38 -0.16 -9.07 -5.74
N ALA A 39 0.19 -9.54 -4.55
CA ALA A 39 -0.77 -10.08 -3.61
C ALA A 39 -0.98 -9.11 -2.46
N VAL A 40 -2.24 -8.91 -2.06
CA VAL A 40 -2.59 -8.02 -0.94
C VAL A 40 -3.40 -8.81 0.06
N ARG A 41 -2.91 -8.83 1.31
CA ARG A 41 -3.58 -9.51 2.41
C ARG A 41 -3.99 -8.47 3.46
N LEU A 42 -5.28 -8.45 3.79
CA LEU A 42 -5.81 -7.63 4.88
C LEU A 42 -5.92 -8.51 6.10
N THR A 43 -5.34 -8.09 7.21
CA THR A 43 -5.26 -8.90 8.41
C THR A 43 -5.30 -8.03 9.67
N THR A 44 -4.76 -8.52 10.78
CA THR A 44 -4.88 -7.91 12.10
C THR A 44 -3.59 -7.25 12.57
N ASP A 45 -3.69 -6.43 13.63
CA ASP A 45 -2.52 -5.84 14.28
C ASP A 45 -1.55 -6.92 14.78
N ASP A 46 -2.07 -8.00 15.37
CA ASP A 46 -1.24 -9.07 15.93
C ASP A 46 -0.43 -9.76 14.84
N GLU A 47 -1.05 -10.01 13.69
CA GLU A 47 -0.36 -10.63 12.55
C GLU A 47 0.74 -9.71 12.02
N LEU A 48 0.47 -8.40 11.89
CA LEU A 48 1.47 -7.44 11.43
C LEU A 48 2.63 -7.35 12.42
N ARG A 49 2.35 -7.35 13.72
CA ARG A 49 3.37 -7.35 14.75
C ARG A 49 4.26 -8.60 14.64
N ARG A 50 3.62 -9.76 14.47
CA ARG A 50 4.35 -11.03 14.31
C ARG A 50 5.23 -11.01 13.07
N LEU A 51 4.71 -10.59 11.94
CA LEU A 51 5.46 -10.49 10.69
C LEU A 51 6.61 -9.47 10.80
N ASN A 52 6.35 -8.35 11.43
CA ASN A 52 7.37 -7.30 11.62
C ASN A 52 8.51 -7.80 12.50
N ARG A 53 8.19 -8.54 13.58
CA ARG A 53 9.19 -9.14 14.46
C ARG A 53 10.00 -10.20 13.73
N ASP A 54 9.32 -11.11 13.00
CA ASP A 54 9.96 -12.28 12.39
C ASP A 54 10.81 -11.91 11.16
N PHE A 55 10.40 -10.89 10.39
CA PHE A 55 11.05 -10.55 9.13
C PHE A 55 11.81 -9.23 9.13
N ALA A 56 11.47 -8.30 10.01
CA ALA A 56 12.16 -7.01 10.12
C ALA A 56 12.88 -6.82 11.46
N GLY A 57 12.72 -7.75 12.39
CA GLY A 57 13.36 -7.69 13.70
C GLY A 57 12.76 -6.66 14.66
N LEU A 58 11.59 -6.12 14.34
CA LEU A 58 10.92 -5.08 15.11
C LEU A 58 9.64 -5.65 15.76
N ASP A 59 9.64 -5.75 17.09
CA ASP A 59 8.47 -6.24 17.83
C ASP A 59 7.49 -5.10 18.10
N SER A 60 6.88 -4.61 17.03
CA SER A 60 5.91 -3.51 17.10
C SER A 60 4.85 -3.66 16.01
N VAL A 61 3.68 -3.06 16.25
CA VAL A 61 2.62 -3.02 15.26
C VAL A 61 2.99 -2.00 14.18
N THR A 62 2.73 -2.36 12.92
CA THR A 62 2.87 -1.45 11.78
C THR A 62 1.61 -1.54 10.92
N ASP A 63 1.42 -0.59 10.01
CA ASP A 63 0.22 -0.55 9.17
C ASP A 63 0.35 -1.43 7.93
N VAL A 64 1.51 -1.43 7.27
CA VAL A 64 1.74 -2.21 6.05
C VAL A 64 3.16 -2.74 6.03
N LEU A 65 3.30 -4.00 5.57
CA LEU A 65 4.59 -4.63 5.30
C LEU A 65 4.62 -5.09 3.85
N SER A 66 5.78 -4.91 3.22
CA SER A 66 6.01 -5.29 1.83
C SER A 66 7.10 -6.37 1.78
N PHE A 67 6.81 -7.47 1.09
CA PHE A 67 7.73 -8.59 0.93
C PHE A 67 8.02 -8.78 -0.56
N ALA A 68 9.28 -8.57 -0.96
CA ALA A 68 9.68 -8.66 -2.36
C ALA A 68 9.41 -10.06 -2.93
N GLY A 69 8.88 -10.10 -4.14
CA GLY A 69 8.69 -11.33 -4.87
C GLY A 69 9.86 -11.63 -5.80
N SER A 70 9.57 -12.31 -6.89
CA SER A 70 10.56 -12.63 -7.91
C SER A 70 9.93 -12.67 -9.30
N HIS A 71 10.73 -12.33 -10.31
CA HIS A 71 10.28 -12.33 -11.71
C HIS A 71 9.05 -11.45 -11.90
N GLN A 72 7.94 -12.02 -12.38
CA GLN A 72 6.72 -11.26 -12.64
C GLN A 72 5.87 -11.01 -11.39
N HIS A 73 6.13 -11.70 -10.29
CA HIS A 73 5.46 -11.43 -9.05
C HIS A 73 6.21 -10.34 -8.29
N LEU A 74 5.65 -9.13 -8.24
CA LEU A 74 6.29 -7.97 -7.59
C LEU A 74 6.50 -8.23 -6.11
N GLY A 75 5.54 -8.84 -5.44
CA GLY A 75 5.63 -9.17 -4.03
C GLY A 75 4.28 -9.25 -3.35
N ASP A 76 4.34 -9.31 -2.02
CA ASP A 76 3.17 -9.44 -1.16
C ASP A 76 3.09 -8.25 -0.21
N LEU A 77 1.87 -7.74 -0.03
CA LEU A 77 1.57 -6.71 0.96
C LEU A 77 0.72 -7.32 2.06
N ALA A 78 1.10 -7.07 3.31
CA ALA A 78 0.26 -7.37 4.47
C ALA A 78 -0.14 -6.05 5.10
N ILE A 79 -1.44 -5.84 5.28
CA ILE A 79 -2.01 -4.59 5.78
C ILE A 79 -2.86 -4.90 7.01
N SER A 80 -2.64 -4.15 8.11
CA SER A 80 -3.51 -4.21 9.27
C SER A 80 -4.76 -3.39 8.99
N TRP A 81 -5.90 -4.05 8.84
CA TRP A 81 -7.18 -3.36 8.67
C TRP A 81 -7.56 -2.54 9.91
N PRO A 82 -7.46 -3.08 11.15
CA PRO A 82 -7.75 -2.25 12.33
C PRO A 82 -6.88 -0.98 12.40
N MET A 83 -5.61 -1.05 12.03
CA MET A 83 -4.74 0.11 12.01
C MET A 83 -5.20 1.12 10.95
N ALA A 84 -5.58 0.64 9.76
CA ALA A 84 -6.10 1.51 8.69
C ALA A 84 -7.35 2.25 9.16
N VAL A 85 -8.25 1.58 9.86
CA VAL A 85 -9.46 2.21 10.42
C VAL A 85 -9.10 3.29 11.43
N ARG A 86 -8.17 3.01 12.35
CA ARG A 86 -7.75 4.00 13.35
C ARG A 86 -7.08 5.21 12.71
N GLN A 87 -6.23 5.00 11.73
CA GLN A 87 -5.57 6.09 11.02
C GLN A 87 -6.55 6.93 10.21
N ALA A 88 -7.52 6.28 9.56
CA ALA A 88 -8.57 7.01 8.85
C ALA A 88 -9.34 7.95 9.78
N ARG A 89 -9.70 7.46 10.97
CA ARG A 89 -10.38 8.29 11.98
C ARG A 89 -9.51 9.42 12.47
N ALA A 90 -8.23 9.13 12.73
CA ALA A 90 -7.29 10.14 13.25
C ALA A 90 -7.11 11.30 12.27
N TYR A 91 -7.12 11.02 10.97
CA TYR A 91 -6.96 12.05 9.93
C TYR A 91 -8.28 12.57 9.38
N GLY A 92 -9.41 12.02 9.83
CA GLY A 92 -10.71 12.46 9.36
C GLY A 92 -11.01 12.15 7.91
N GLN A 93 -10.57 11.00 7.42
CA GLN A 93 -10.80 10.58 6.05
C GLN A 93 -11.46 9.20 5.99
N PRO A 94 -12.08 8.84 4.84
CA PRO A 94 -12.71 7.53 4.69
C PRO A 94 -11.70 6.39 4.84
N GLU A 95 -12.17 5.26 5.38
CA GLU A 95 -11.36 4.04 5.52
C GLU A 95 -10.81 3.57 4.18
N GLN A 96 -11.61 3.69 3.12
CA GLN A 96 -11.20 3.32 1.77
C GLN A 96 -10.00 4.15 1.29
N THR A 97 -9.96 5.44 1.63
CA THR A 97 -8.85 6.33 1.29
C THR A 97 -7.57 5.89 2.00
N GLU A 98 -7.67 5.58 3.28
CA GLU A 98 -6.51 5.12 4.05
C GLU A 98 -6.00 3.78 3.50
N LEU A 99 -6.90 2.83 3.23
CA LEU A 99 -6.53 1.55 2.63
C LEU A 99 -5.82 1.76 1.29
N GLY A 100 -6.36 2.64 0.46
CA GLY A 100 -5.76 2.96 -0.84
C GLY A 100 -4.35 3.52 -0.70
N LEU A 101 -4.14 4.42 0.26
CA LEU A 101 -2.82 4.97 0.52
C LEU A 101 -1.82 3.87 0.89
N LEU A 102 -2.21 2.96 1.79
CA LEU A 102 -1.33 1.87 2.23
C LEU A 102 -1.00 0.91 1.08
N CYS A 103 -1.97 0.61 0.23
CA CYS A 103 -1.74 -0.23 -0.95
C CYS A 103 -0.75 0.42 -1.93
N VAL A 104 -0.91 1.70 -2.21
CA VAL A 104 -0.02 2.40 -3.13
C VAL A 104 1.38 2.51 -2.54
N HIS A 105 1.51 2.85 -1.25
CA HIS A 105 2.81 2.88 -0.59
C HIS A 105 3.51 1.52 -0.68
N GLY A 106 2.79 0.44 -0.42
CA GLY A 106 3.35 -0.90 -0.53
C GLY A 106 3.84 -1.21 -1.93
N LEU A 107 3.06 -0.86 -2.95
CA LEU A 107 3.48 -1.05 -4.34
C LEU A 107 4.76 -0.27 -4.63
N LEU A 108 4.82 1.00 -4.24
CA LEU A 108 6.00 1.84 -4.50
C LEU A 108 7.24 1.27 -3.81
N HIS A 109 7.11 0.79 -2.58
CA HIS A 109 8.23 0.13 -1.88
C HIS A 109 8.70 -1.13 -2.61
N LEU A 110 7.79 -1.94 -3.12
CA LEU A 110 8.15 -3.14 -3.89
C LEU A 110 8.91 -2.77 -5.16
N LEU A 111 8.68 -1.59 -5.71
CA LEU A 111 9.36 -1.10 -6.90
C LEU A 111 10.61 -0.28 -6.61
N GLY A 112 11.01 -0.20 -5.33
CA GLY A 112 12.29 0.37 -4.95
C GLY A 112 12.27 1.81 -4.44
N TRP A 113 11.10 2.44 -4.35
CA TRP A 113 11.02 3.73 -3.66
C TRP A 113 11.14 3.53 -2.16
N ASP A 114 11.82 4.45 -1.48
CA ASP A 114 11.94 4.41 -0.03
C ASP A 114 11.79 5.81 0.56
N HIS A 115 11.93 5.92 1.90
CA HIS A 115 11.81 7.18 2.63
C HIS A 115 13.17 7.74 3.07
N GLU A 116 14.27 7.21 2.56
CA GLU A 116 15.62 7.58 3.03
C GLU A 116 16.01 9.00 2.65
N SER A 117 15.57 9.47 1.48
CA SER A 117 15.85 10.83 1.04
C SER A 117 14.58 11.67 0.97
N ALA A 118 14.74 12.98 1.15
CA ALA A 118 13.63 13.93 1.00
C ALA A 118 13.06 13.89 -0.42
N ALA A 119 13.91 13.71 -1.42
CA ALA A 119 13.48 13.63 -2.82
C ALA A 119 12.60 12.41 -3.07
N GLN A 120 12.98 11.24 -2.55
CA GLN A 120 12.19 10.03 -2.70
C GLN A 120 10.86 10.10 -1.93
N ARG A 121 10.87 10.63 -0.71
CA ARG A 121 9.63 10.84 0.06
C ARG A 121 8.65 11.75 -0.70
N LYS A 122 9.15 12.83 -1.27
CA LYS A 122 8.33 13.77 -2.04
C LYS A 122 7.75 13.11 -3.28
N GLU A 123 8.55 12.31 -3.98
CA GLU A 123 8.08 11.59 -5.17
C GLU A 123 7.03 10.54 -4.80
N MET A 124 7.25 9.77 -3.73
CA MET A 124 6.26 8.80 -3.26
C MET A 124 4.94 9.49 -2.91
N SER A 125 4.99 10.63 -2.23
CA SER A 125 3.78 11.39 -1.88
C SER A 125 3.05 11.85 -3.14
N ARG A 126 3.77 12.38 -4.11
CA ARG A 126 3.19 12.84 -5.37
C ARG A 126 2.53 11.71 -6.14
N LEU A 127 3.21 10.57 -6.25
CA LEU A 127 2.67 9.41 -6.95
C LEU A 127 1.46 8.82 -6.23
N THR A 128 1.48 8.80 -4.89
CA THR A 128 0.35 8.35 -4.09
C THR A 128 -0.88 9.21 -4.32
N VAL A 129 -0.72 10.52 -4.28
CA VAL A 129 -1.82 11.46 -4.55
C VAL A 129 -2.36 11.25 -5.96
N ALA A 130 -1.47 11.11 -6.96
CA ALA A 130 -1.88 10.91 -8.34
C ALA A 130 -2.66 9.61 -8.53
N ALA A 131 -2.19 8.52 -7.91
CA ALA A 131 -2.87 7.22 -7.99
C ALA A 131 -4.27 7.28 -7.37
N LEU A 132 -4.40 7.88 -6.19
CA LEU A 132 -5.70 8.00 -5.51
C LEU A 132 -6.67 8.85 -6.31
N ARG A 133 -6.20 9.91 -6.96
CA ARG A 133 -7.05 10.75 -7.81
C ARG A 133 -7.64 9.98 -8.99
N LEU A 134 -6.93 9.00 -9.52
CA LEU A 134 -7.44 8.18 -10.62
C LEU A 134 -8.73 7.44 -10.27
N VAL A 135 -8.93 7.16 -8.99
CA VAL A 135 -10.15 6.51 -8.49
C VAL A 135 -11.04 7.46 -7.67
N GLY A 136 -10.82 8.77 -7.82
CA GLY A 136 -11.67 9.79 -7.21
C GLY A 136 -11.45 10.03 -5.72
N LEU A 137 -10.29 9.66 -5.18
CA LEU A 137 -10.00 9.80 -3.76
C LEU A 137 -9.04 10.96 -3.49
N ARG A 138 -9.21 11.60 -2.32
CA ARG A 138 -8.35 12.67 -1.83
C ARG A 138 -7.83 12.34 -0.45
N LEU A 139 -6.53 12.58 -0.22
CA LEU A 139 -5.96 12.48 1.12
C LEU A 139 -6.36 13.67 1.97
N ALA A 140 -6.59 13.41 3.26
CA ALA A 140 -6.82 14.47 4.23
C ALA A 140 -5.58 15.36 4.37
N PRO A 141 -5.76 16.67 4.66
CA PRO A 141 -4.62 17.55 4.91
C PRO A 141 -3.74 17.00 6.04
N GLY A 142 -2.44 17.04 5.80
CA GLY A 142 -1.45 16.59 6.79
C GLY A 142 -1.22 15.09 6.86
N ARG A 143 -1.88 14.28 5.99
CA ARG A 143 -1.69 12.82 5.99
C ARG A 143 -0.33 12.43 5.42
N LEU A 144 0.20 13.21 4.48
CA LEU A 144 1.53 12.99 3.90
C LEU A 144 2.44 14.19 4.09
#